data_ed565f2973f85d351fdafddb90f46c49
#
_entry.id   ed565f2973f85d351fdafddb90f46c49
#
_cell.length_a   1.000
_cell.length_b   1.000
_cell.length_c   1.000
_cell.angle_alpha   90.00
_cell.angle_beta   90.00
_cell.angle_gamma   90.00
#
_symmetry.space_group_name_H-M   'P 1'
#
loop_
_entity.id
_entity.type
_entity.pdbx_description
1 polymer ?
#
loop_
_entity_poly.entity_id
_entity_poly.type
_entity_poly.pdbx_seq_one_letter_code
_entity_poly.pdbx_strand_id
1 'polypeptide(L)'
;PQHTFKNRPNGLRADLAQTIADLHPRFMRFPGGCLAHGDGVHNIYNWKETIGPLESRKPQRNLWGYHQTKGLGYFEFFQYCEDIGAEPVPVIAAGVCCQNSRGGGQQGVQMCDMDAFIQDILDLVEYANGDASTEWGRKRAEAGHPEPFRLKYIGIGNEDLITDLFEERFTMLFNAVKEKHPGITVIGTVGPYSEGTDYEEGWELANKLNIPMVDE
;
A
#
# COMPACT_ATOMS: atom_id res chain seq x y z
N PRO A 1 2.57 4.71 24.57
CA PRO A 1 2.80 6.03 25.14
C PRO A 1 1.62 6.48 26.00
N GLN A 2 1.88 7.25 27.07
CA GLN A 2 0.82 7.76 27.94
C GLN A 2 -0.08 8.81 27.24
N HIS A 3 0.45 9.46 26.20
CA HIS A 3 -0.27 10.45 25.40
C HIS A 3 -0.07 10.14 23.93
N THR A 4 -1.16 9.76 23.28
CA THR A 4 -1.21 9.54 21.84
C THR A 4 -1.84 10.75 21.14
N PHE A 5 -1.52 10.94 19.87
CA PHE A 5 -2.12 11.96 19.04
C PHE A 5 -3.65 11.77 19.02
N LYS A 6 -4.38 12.84 19.31
CA LYS A 6 -5.86 12.84 19.45
C LYS A 6 -6.42 11.74 20.38
N ASN A 7 -5.60 11.25 21.33
CA ASN A 7 -5.96 10.20 22.29
C ASN A 7 -6.46 8.89 21.65
N ARG A 8 -5.96 8.57 20.46
CA ARG A 8 -6.32 7.32 19.78
C ARG A 8 -5.79 6.10 20.55
N PRO A 9 -6.55 5.00 20.68
CA PRO A 9 -6.15 3.84 21.49
C PRO A 9 -4.80 3.24 21.10
N ASN A 10 -4.51 3.02 19.82
CA ASN A 10 -3.21 2.60 19.30
C ASN A 10 -2.57 3.73 18.50
N GLY A 11 -2.63 4.93 19.05
CA GLY A 11 -2.22 6.12 18.35
C GLY A 11 -0.71 6.34 18.30
N LEU A 12 -0.35 7.21 17.39
CA LEU A 12 1.01 7.71 17.23
C LEU A 12 1.44 8.52 18.46
N ARG A 13 2.72 8.58 18.70
CA ARG A 13 3.32 9.45 19.74
C ARG A 13 2.95 10.91 19.43
N ALA A 14 2.31 11.56 20.41
CA ALA A 14 1.61 12.84 20.19
C ALA A 14 2.53 13.94 19.66
N ASP A 15 3.74 14.08 20.18
CA ASP A 15 4.69 15.12 19.77
C ASP A 15 5.19 14.94 18.33
N LEU A 16 5.53 13.71 17.92
CA LEU A 16 5.97 13.43 16.56
C LEU A 16 4.84 13.56 15.55
N ALA A 17 3.67 13.05 15.89
CA ALA A 17 2.50 13.16 15.03
C ALA A 17 2.05 14.63 14.86
N GLN A 18 2.14 15.44 15.93
CA GLN A 18 1.85 16.88 15.84
C GLN A 18 2.84 17.58 14.91
N THR A 19 4.14 17.25 15.01
CA THR A 19 5.16 17.84 14.13
C THR A 19 4.87 17.59 12.65
N ILE A 20 4.42 16.37 12.31
CA ILE A 20 4.00 16.07 10.92
C ILE A 20 2.70 16.80 10.56
N ALA A 21 1.74 16.85 11.46
CA ALA A 21 0.48 17.55 11.25
C ALA A 21 0.68 19.05 10.98
N ASP A 22 1.64 19.68 11.64
CA ASP A 22 1.97 21.10 11.48
C ASP A 22 2.55 21.43 10.09
N LEU A 23 3.03 20.44 9.35
CA LEU A 23 3.42 20.58 7.94
C LEU A 23 2.22 20.71 6.99
N HIS A 24 1.01 20.40 7.47
CA HIS A 24 -0.21 20.38 6.69
C HIS A 24 -0.11 19.58 5.40
N PRO A 25 0.34 18.29 5.45
CA PRO A 25 0.50 17.49 4.24
C PRO A 25 -0.84 17.30 3.55
N ARG A 26 -0.84 17.40 2.22
CA ARG A 26 -2.05 17.16 1.41
C ARG A 26 -2.36 15.68 1.24
N PHE A 27 -1.33 14.84 1.29
CA PHE A 27 -1.45 13.39 1.25
C PHE A 27 -0.37 12.75 2.10
N MET A 28 -0.58 11.49 2.46
CA MET A 28 0.44 10.64 3.08
C MET A 28 0.56 9.33 2.32
N ARG A 29 1.75 9.03 1.85
CA ARG A 29 2.12 7.78 1.19
C ARG A 29 2.67 6.80 2.21
N PHE A 30 2.07 5.62 2.32
CA PHE A 30 2.41 4.59 3.30
C PHE A 30 2.21 3.17 2.74
N PRO A 31 2.78 2.11 3.33
CA PRO A 31 3.74 2.11 4.45
C PRO A 31 5.15 2.49 3.99
N GLY A 32 5.39 2.58 2.72
CA GLY A 32 6.64 2.88 2.04
C GLY A 32 6.72 2.14 0.69
N GLY A 33 7.84 2.20 0.02
CA GLY A 33 8.07 1.59 -1.28
C GLY A 33 8.67 0.19 -1.19
N CYS A 34 9.99 0.09 -1.06
CA CYS A 34 10.67 -1.20 -0.90
C CYS A 34 10.17 -2.01 0.31
N LEU A 35 9.60 -1.33 1.33
CA LEU A 35 8.92 -2.00 2.42
C LEU A 35 7.70 -2.79 1.94
N ALA A 36 6.86 -2.18 1.08
CA ALA A 36 5.69 -2.84 0.53
C ALA A 36 6.06 -4.04 -0.36
N HIS A 37 7.15 -3.91 -1.13
CA HIS A 37 7.67 -4.98 -2.00
C HIS A 37 8.32 -6.13 -1.25
N GLY A 38 8.98 -5.87 -0.09
CA GLY A 38 9.65 -6.90 0.69
C GLY A 38 10.96 -7.42 0.10
N ASP A 39 11.62 -8.28 0.86
CA ASP A 39 12.89 -8.96 0.51
C ASP A 39 12.59 -10.35 -0.07
N GLY A 40 12.08 -10.37 -1.29
CA GLY A 40 11.56 -11.56 -1.98
C GLY A 40 10.04 -11.68 -1.89
N VAL A 41 9.44 -12.45 -2.81
CA VAL A 41 7.97 -12.60 -2.92
C VAL A 41 7.31 -13.12 -1.64
N HIS A 42 8.00 -13.96 -0.87
CA HIS A 42 7.53 -14.47 0.42
C HIS A 42 7.56 -13.45 1.56
N ASN A 43 8.14 -12.27 1.31
CA ASN A 43 8.28 -11.18 2.28
C ASN A 43 7.53 -9.92 1.84
N ILE A 44 6.73 -9.98 0.79
CA ILE A 44 5.82 -8.89 0.40
C ILE A 44 4.95 -8.51 1.59
N TYR A 45 4.78 -7.21 1.80
CA TYR A 45 4.05 -6.68 2.95
C TYR A 45 2.56 -6.99 2.83
N ASN A 46 2.06 -7.82 3.73
CA ASN A 46 0.64 -8.15 3.79
C ASN A 46 -0.07 -7.18 4.73
N TRP A 47 -0.91 -6.31 4.18
CA TRP A 47 -1.65 -5.32 4.93
C TRP A 47 -2.64 -5.95 5.93
N LYS A 48 -3.20 -7.14 5.62
CA LYS A 48 -4.13 -7.87 6.49
C LYS A 48 -3.49 -8.27 7.82
N GLU A 49 -2.18 -8.46 7.84
CA GLU A 49 -1.43 -8.76 9.07
C GLU A 49 -1.13 -7.52 9.93
N THR A 50 -1.57 -6.34 9.49
CA THR A 50 -1.31 -5.06 10.14
C THR A 50 -2.56 -4.44 10.76
N ILE A 51 -3.69 -5.12 10.67
CA ILE A 51 -4.97 -4.70 11.25
C ILE A 51 -5.41 -5.67 12.35
N GLY A 52 -6.47 -5.32 13.08
CA GLY A 52 -6.94 -6.10 14.22
C GLY A 52 -6.10 -5.91 15.49
N PRO A 53 -6.29 -6.75 16.51
CA PRO A 53 -5.61 -6.64 17.79
C PRO A 53 -4.09 -6.68 17.67
N LEU A 54 -3.37 -5.87 18.44
CA LEU A 54 -1.91 -5.76 18.35
C LEU A 54 -1.19 -7.08 18.59
N GLU A 55 -1.69 -7.88 19.53
CA GLU A 55 -1.14 -9.18 19.89
C GLU A 55 -1.28 -10.24 18.79
N SER A 56 -2.16 -10.03 17.81
CA SER A 56 -2.35 -10.92 16.67
C SER A 56 -1.48 -10.56 15.46
N ARG A 57 -0.87 -9.39 15.48
CA ARG A 57 -0.05 -8.89 14.36
C ARG A 57 1.29 -9.58 14.32
N LYS A 58 1.65 -10.14 13.16
CA LYS A 58 2.91 -10.87 13.00
C LYS A 58 4.05 -9.91 12.66
N PRO A 59 5.15 -9.90 13.43
CA PRO A 59 6.30 -9.09 13.07
C PRO A 59 6.93 -9.58 11.76
N GLN A 60 7.59 -8.67 11.07
CA GLN A 60 8.26 -8.94 9.81
C GLN A 60 9.65 -8.30 9.78
N ARG A 61 10.61 -8.98 9.18
CA ARG A 61 11.90 -8.40 8.79
C ARG A 61 11.74 -7.63 7.49
N ASN A 62 12.40 -6.50 7.35
CA ASN A 62 12.50 -5.82 6.06
C ASN A 62 13.87 -6.02 5.40
N LEU A 63 14.01 -5.57 4.17
CA LEU A 63 15.24 -5.76 3.39
C LEU A 63 16.46 -5.01 3.96
N TRP A 64 16.26 -3.98 4.79
CA TRP A 64 17.35 -3.28 5.48
C TRP A 64 17.78 -3.93 6.80
N GLY A 65 17.10 -5.02 7.19
CA GLY A 65 17.41 -5.74 8.43
C GLY A 65 16.73 -5.17 9.68
N TYR A 66 15.82 -4.24 9.54
CA TYR A 66 15.01 -3.75 10.66
C TYR A 66 13.94 -4.76 11.04
N HIS A 67 13.64 -4.82 12.32
CA HIS A 67 12.50 -5.56 12.82
C HIS A 67 11.25 -4.66 12.83
N GLN A 68 10.17 -5.15 12.21
CA GLN A 68 8.90 -4.45 12.15
C GLN A 68 7.85 -5.22 12.94
N THR A 69 7.28 -4.56 13.93
CA THR A 69 6.23 -5.16 14.77
C THR A 69 4.85 -5.12 14.13
N LYS A 70 4.67 -4.32 13.07
CA LYS A 70 3.36 -3.98 12.48
C LYS A 70 2.38 -3.36 13.49
N GLY A 71 2.90 -2.83 14.60
CA GLY A 71 2.11 -2.12 15.60
C GLY A 71 1.47 -0.83 15.06
N LEU A 72 2.15 -0.16 14.12
CA LEU A 72 1.58 0.86 13.25
C LEU A 72 1.22 0.18 11.93
N GLY A 73 -0.07 0.03 11.66
CA GLY A 73 -0.59 -0.67 10.50
C GLY A 73 -1.52 0.19 9.66
N TYR A 74 -2.20 -0.45 8.70
CA TYR A 74 -3.06 0.27 7.75
C TYR A 74 -4.21 1.01 8.42
N PHE A 75 -4.82 0.42 9.46
CA PHE A 75 -5.87 1.12 10.22
C PHE A 75 -5.35 2.42 10.83
N GLU A 76 -4.21 2.38 11.48
CA GLU A 76 -3.60 3.54 12.12
C GLU A 76 -3.14 4.59 11.11
N PHE A 77 -2.64 4.17 9.93
CA PHE A 77 -2.29 5.09 8.85
C PHE A 77 -3.52 5.81 8.30
N PHE A 78 -4.60 5.09 7.99
CA PHE A 78 -5.84 5.69 7.52
C PHE A 78 -6.42 6.66 8.55
N GLN A 79 -6.48 6.24 9.82
CA GLN A 79 -6.98 7.08 10.90
C GLN A 79 -6.14 8.35 11.07
N TYR A 80 -4.82 8.23 10.96
CA TYR A 80 -3.95 9.39 11.07
C TYR A 80 -4.12 10.35 9.89
N CYS A 81 -4.26 9.86 8.67
CA CYS A 81 -4.58 10.69 7.51
C CYS A 81 -5.87 11.50 7.73
N GLU A 82 -6.93 10.84 8.21
CA GLU A 82 -8.18 11.50 8.54
C GLU A 82 -8.00 12.55 9.64
N ASP A 83 -7.24 12.23 10.69
CA ASP A 83 -6.97 13.12 11.82
C ASP A 83 -6.26 14.43 11.45
N ILE A 84 -5.42 14.40 10.43
CA ILE A 84 -4.64 15.56 9.96
C ILE A 84 -5.19 16.17 8.67
N GLY A 85 -6.26 15.60 8.10
CA GLY A 85 -6.87 16.08 6.86
C GLY A 85 -6.04 15.81 5.60
N ALA A 86 -5.20 14.77 5.61
CA ALA A 86 -4.40 14.34 4.47
C ALA A 86 -5.10 13.20 3.70
N GLU A 87 -4.98 13.18 2.38
CA GLU A 87 -5.45 12.05 1.57
C GLU A 87 -4.55 10.83 1.79
N PRO A 88 -5.11 9.65 2.11
CA PRO A 88 -4.32 8.44 2.22
C PRO A 88 -3.88 7.93 0.84
N VAL A 89 -2.61 7.55 0.71
CA VAL A 89 -2.04 6.93 -0.48
C VAL A 89 -1.33 5.63 -0.06
N PRO A 90 -2.09 4.55 0.19
CA PRO A 90 -1.49 3.26 0.42
C PRO A 90 -0.74 2.78 -0.82
N VAL A 91 0.44 2.21 -0.61
CA VAL A 91 1.27 1.59 -1.65
C VAL A 91 1.29 0.09 -1.45
N ILE A 92 1.09 -0.64 -2.51
CA ILE A 92 1.14 -2.09 -2.56
C ILE A 92 2.14 -2.57 -3.61
N ALA A 93 2.66 -3.78 -3.45
CA ALA A 93 3.51 -4.38 -4.47
C ALA A 93 2.73 -4.66 -5.76
N ALA A 94 3.41 -4.50 -6.90
CA ALA A 94 2.83 -4.74 -8.23
C ALA A 94 2.83 -6.23 -8.66
N GLY A 95 2.71 -7.15 -7.70
CA GLY A 95 2.85 -8.58 -7.97
C GLY A 95 4.30 -9.01 -8.14
N VAL A 96 5.23 -8.14 -7.81
CA VAL A 96 6.69 -8.41 -7.79
C VAL A 96 7.29 -7.94 -6.46
N CYS A 97 8.41 -8.54 -6.05
CA CYS A 97 9.15 -8.09 -4.89
C CYS A 97 10.13 -6.96 -5.24
N CYS A 98 10.78 -6.37 -4.23
CA CYS A 98 11.73 -5.28 -4.42
C CYS A 98 12.87 -5.67 -5.38
N GLN A 99 13.23 -4.75 -6.27
CA GLN A 99 14.35 -4.89 -7.20
C GLN A 99 15.69 -5.11 -6.49
N ASN A 100 15.81 -4.66 -5.24
CA ASN A 100 16.98 -4.85 -4.39
C ASN A 100 16.88 -6.07 -3.46
N SER A 101 15.96 -7.01 -3.71
CA SER A 101 15.84 -8.23 -2.91
C SER A 101 17.14 -9.02 -2.91
N ARG A 102 17.57 -9.44 -1.72
CA ARG A 102 18.80 -10.22 -1.51
C ARG A 102 18.77 -11.60 -2.17
N GLY A 103 17.58 -12.13 -2.43
CA GLY A 103 17.36 -13.44 -3.03
C GLY A 103 17.45 -13.50 -4.56
N GLY A 104 17.99 -12.46 -5.21
CA GLY A 104 18.17 -12.46 -6.67
C GLY A 104 17.41 -11.33 -7.40
N GLY A 105 17.19 -10.22 -6.74
CA GLY A 105 16.52 -9.05 -7.33
C GLY A 105 15.00 -9.22 -7.42
N GLN A 106 14.41 -8.52 -8.39
CA GLN A 106 12.96 -8.52 -8.59
C GLN A 106 12.46 -9.89 -9.06
N GLN A 107 11.51 -10.43 -8.33
CA GLN A 107 10.86 -11.71 -8.62
C GLN A 107 9.35 -11.53 -8.59
N GLY A 108 8.62 -12.25 -9.43
CA GLY A 108 7.16 -12.16 -9.50
C GLY A 108 6.45 -13.19 -8.63
N VAL A 109 5.29 -12.80 -8.14
CA VAL A 109 4.29 -13.71 -7.58
C VAL A 109 3.94 -14.76 -8.64
N GLN A 110 3.85 -16.04 -8.25
CA GLN A 110 3.50 -17.10 -9.18
C GLN A 110 2.12 -16.87 -9.77
N MET A 111 1.94 -17.22 -11.05
CA MET A 111 0.65 -16.98 -11.72
C MET A 111 -0.53 -17.68 -11.02
N CYS A 112 -0.30 -18.85 -10.46
CA CYS A 112 -1.33 -19.57 -9.70
C CYS A 112 -1.77 -18.85 -8.40
N ASP A 113 -0.97 -17.91 -7.90
CA ASP A 113 -1.24 -17.15 -6.68
C ASP A 113 -1.78 -15.74 -6.99
N MET A 114 -1.78 -15.32 -8.27
CA MET A 114 -2.18 -13.97 -8.66
C MET A 114 -3.63 -13.64 -8.35
N ASP A 115 -4.54 -14.59 -8.48
CA ASP A 115 -5.96 -14.34 -8.17
C ASP A 115 -6.13 -14.01 -6.67
N ALA A 116 -5.44 -14.72 -5.79
CA ALA A 116 -5.45 -14.42 -4.36
C ALA A 116 -4.77 -13.08 -4.06
N PHE A 117 -3.68 -12.77 -4.75
CA PHE A 117 -2.97 -11.50 -4.60
C PHE A 117 -3.80 -10.30 -5.07
N ILE A 118 -4.51 -10.43 -6.18
CA ILE A 118 -5.48 -9.44 -6.68
C ILE A 118 -6.60 -9.25 -5.65
N GLN A 119 -7.15 -10.34 -5.13
CA GLN A 119 -8.22 -10.25 -4.14
C GLN A 119 -7.77 -9.51 -2.88
N ASP A 120 -6.53 -9.69 -2.42
CA ASP A 120 -5.97 -8.95 -1.28
C ASP A 120 -6.00 -7.43 -1.49
N ILE A 121 -5.79 -6.97 -2.71
CA ILE A 121 -5.83 -5.55 -3.07
C ILE A 121 -7.27 -5.03 -3.13
N LEU A 122 -8.19 -5.81 -3.71
CA LEU A 122 -9.61 -5.45 -3.72
C LEU A 122 -10.18 -5.40 -2.31
N ASP A 123 -9.77 -6.32 -1.44
CA ASP A 123 -10.13 -6.33 -0.02
C ASP A 123 -9.62 -5.08 0.72
N LEU A 124 -8.44 -4.56 0.35
CA LEU A 124 -7.93 -3.31 0.92
C LEU A 124 -8.83 -2.12 0.57
N VAL A 125 -9.29 -2.05 -0.67
CA VAL A 125 -10.22 -0.99 -1.08
C VAL A 125 -11.56 -1.15 -0.37
N GLU A 126 -12.06 -2.38 -0.22
CA GLU A 126 -13.27 -2.65 0.55
C GLU A 126 -13.07 -2.31 2.04
N TYR A 127 -11.91 -2.64 2.63
CA TYR A 127 -11.59 -2.25 4.00
C TYR A 127 -11.65 -0.74 4.20
N ALA A 128 -11.11 0.02 3.26
CA ALA A 128 -11.11 1.48 3.35
C ALA A 128 -12.49 2.10 3.04
N ASN A 129 -13.21 1.60 2.05
CA ASN A 129 -14.39 2.24 1.48
C ASN A 129 -15.70 1.46 1.63
N GLY A 130 -15.64 0.17 1.94
CA GLY A 130 -16.82 -0.68 2.07
C GLY A 130 -17.73 -0.25 3.21
N ASP A 131 -19.02 -0.48 3.04
CA ASP A 131 -20.01 -0.35 4.10
C ASP A 131 -19.77 -1.37 5.22
N ALA A 132 -20.18 -1.06 6.44
CA ALA A 132 -20.02 -1.97 7.59
C ALA A 132 -20.77 -3.31 7.45
N SER A 133 -21.62 -3.47 6.45
CA SER A 133 -22.26 -4.75 6.09
C SER A 133 -21.37 -5.65 5.24
N THR A 134 -20.34 -5.11 4.59
CA THR A 134 -19.36 -5.90 3.82
C THR A 134 -18.37 -6.60 4.74
N GLU A 135 -17.64 -7.59 4.27
CA GLU A 135 -16.70 -8.33 5.10
C GLU A 135 -15.61 -7.43 5.68
N TRP A 136 -14.93 -6.67 4.84
CA TRP A 136 -13.79 -5.84 5.26
C TRP A 136 -14.23 -4.51 5.89
N GLY A 137 -15.34 -3.93 5.43
CA GLY A 137 -15.94 -2.77 6.09
C GLY A 137 -16.37 -3.06 7.53
N ARG A 138 -16.88 -4.27 7.79
CA ARG A 138 -17.20 -4.75 9.15
C ARG A 138 -15.95 -4.83 10.03
N LYS A 139 -14.84 -5.41 9.53
CA LYS A 139 -13.58 -5.49 10.28
C LYS A 139 -13.04 -4.10 10.64
N ARG A 140 -13.20 -3.12 9.76
CA ARG A 140 -12.89 -1.71 10.07
C ARG A 140 -13.80 -1.18 11.18
N ALA A 141 -15.10 -1.43 11.09
CA ALA A 141 -16.07 -1.00 12.10
C ALA A 141 -15.80 -1.62 13.47
N GLU A 142 -15.48 -2.91 13.52
CA GLU A 142 -15.08 -3.64 14.74
C GLU A 142 -13.79 -3.06 15.35
N ALA A 143 -12.88 -2.52 14.53
CA ALA A 143 -11.71 -1.80 15.01
C ALA A 143 -12.02 -0.38 15.56
N GLY A 144 -13.28 0.04 15.52
CA GLY A 144 -13.75 1.32 16.08
C GLY A 144 -13.97 2.44 15.06
N HIS A 145 -13.97 2.12 13.76
CA HIS A 145 -14.21 3.10 12.69
C HIS A 145 -15.29 2.60 11.72
N PRO A 146 -16.59 2.79 12.02
CA PRO A 146 -17.68 2.29 11.19
C PRO A 146 -17.79 3.02 9.83
N GLU A 147 -17.42 4.30 9.77
CA GLU A 147 -17.49 5.08 8.54
C GLU A 147 -16.32 4.76 7.58
N PRO A 148 -16.54 4.84 6.24
CA PRO A 148 -15.46 4.71 5.26
C PRO A 148 -14.38 5.78 5.41
N PHE A 149 -13.12 5.41 5.19
CA PHE A 149 -11.98 6.34 5.12
C PHE A 149 -11.95 7.16 3.84
N ARG A 150 -12.80 6.83 2.86
CA ARG A 150 -12.94 7.56 1.59
C ARG A 150 -11.65 7.56 0.76
N LEU A 151 -10.99 6.42 0.68
CA LEU A 151 -9.82 6.20 -0.15
C LEU A 151 -10.12 6.57 -1.60
N LYS A 152 -9.23 7.36 -2.21
CA LYS A 152 -9.32 7.80 -3.61
C LYS A 152 -8.14 7.32 -4.44
N TYR A 153 -7.00 7.08 -3.82
CA TYR A 153 -5.74 6.78 -4.48
C TYR A 153 -5.13 5.49 -3.94
N ILE A 154 -4.52 4.71 -4.83
CA ILE A 154 -3.71 3.56 -4.46
C ILE A 154 -2.47 3.52 -5.33
N GLY A 155 -1.28 3.46 -4.73
CA GLY A 155 -0.03 3.23 -5.43
C GLY A 155 0.15 1.74 -5.68
N ILE A 156 0.40 1.35 -6.93
CA ILE A 156 0.75 -0.02 -7.31
C ILE A 156 2.17 -0.01 -7.85
N GLY A 157 3.08 -0.64 -7.10
CA GLY A 157 4.50 -0.65 -7.42
C GLY A 157 5.28 0.48 -6.74
N ASN A 158 6.61 0.40 -6.84
CA ASN A 158 7.57 1.38 -6.36
C ASN A 158 8.95 1.08 -6.92
N GLU A 159 9.51 1.98 -7.72
CA GLU A 159 10.86 1.82 -8.27
C GLU A 159 11.08 0.44 -8.94
N ASP A 160 10.07 -0.08 -9.61
CA ASP A 160 10.14 -1.39 -10.23
C ASP A 160 10.99 -1.37 -11.50
N LEU A 161 11.72 -2.46 -11.74
CA LEU A 161 12.28 -2.74 -13.05
C LEU A 161 11.12 -3.12 -13.97
N ILE A 162 11.00 -2.43 -15.09
CA ILE A 162 9.90 -2.61 -16.05
C ILE A 162 10.23 -3.79 -16.98
N THR A 163 9.99 -4.99 -16.48
CA THR A 163 10.17 -6.23 -17.21
C THR A 163 8.83 -6.75 -17.72
N ASP A 164 8.85 -7.69 -18.69
CA ASP A 164 7.64 -8.37 -19.16
C ASP A 164 6.81 -8.95 -18.00
N LEU A 165 7.51 -9.49 -17.00
CA LEU A 165 6.89 -10.03 -15.79
C LEU A 165 6.19 -8.95 -14.97
N PHE A 166 6.83 -7.80 -14.80
CA PHE A 166 6.22 -6.65 -14.12
C PHE A 166 5.00 -6.15 -14.89
N GLU A 167 5.15 -5.91 -16.19
CA GLU A 167 4.06 -5.43 -17.05
C GLU A 167 2.83 -6.35 -16.95
N GLU A 168 3.03 -7.67 -17.03
CA GLU A 168 1.96 -8.64 -16.91
C GLU A 168 1.25 -8.54 -15.56
N ARG A 169 2.00 -8.58 -14.44
CA ARG A 169 1.43 -8.54 -13.08
C ARG A 169 0.74 -7.22 -12.78
N PHE A 170 1.41 -6.12 -13.11
CA PHE A 170 0.86 -4.77 -12.94
C PHE A 170 -0.46 -4.59 -13.71
N THR A 171 -0.47 -5.04 -14.98
CA THR A 171 -1.67 -4.93 -15.83
C THR A 171 -2.85 -5.70 -15.25
N MET A 172 -2.63 -6.90 -14.69
CA MET A 172 -3.68 -7.67 -14.02
C MET A 172 -4.27 -6.90 -12.84
N LEU A 173 -3.41 -6.35 -11.99
CA LEU A 173 -3.82 -5.57 -10.81
C LEU A 173 -4.55 -4.28 -11.19
N PHE A 174 -3.98 -3.53 -12.11
CA PHE A 174 -4.57 -2.28 -12.61
C PHE A 174 -5.98 -2.52 -13.16
N ASN A 175 -6.15 -3.52 -14.02
CA ASN A 175 -7.44 -3.85 -14.62
C ASN A 175 -8.46 -4.29 -13.57
N ALA A 176 -8.04 -5.11 -12.60
CA ALA A 176 -8.93 -5.56 -11.53
C ALA A 176 -9.43 -4.40 -10.66
N VAL A 177 -8.54 -3.49 -10.25
CA VAL A 177 -8.92 -2.30 -9.49
C VAL A 177 -9.84 -1.40 -10.31
N LYS A 178 -9.50 -1.15 -11.58
CA LYS A 178 -10.32 -0.31 -12.47
C LYS A 178 -11.71 -0.88 -12.72
N GLU A 179 -11.82 -2.21 -12.85
CA GLU A 179 -13.10 -2.90 -13.05
C GLU A 179 -13.99 -2.86 -11.80
N LYS A 180 -13.42 -3.21 -10.65
CA LYS A 180 -14.18 -3.37 -9.40
C LYS A 180 -14.39 -2.07 -8.66
N HIS A 181 -13.44 -1.15 -8.75
CA HIS A 181 -13.44 0.11 -8.03
C HIS A 181 -13.10 1.29 -8.96
N PRO A 182 -13.95 1.61 -9.94
CA PRO A 182 -13.68 2.64 -10.95
C PRO A 182 -13.50 4.05 -10.36
N GLY A 183 -13.90 4.27 -9.12
CA GLY A 183 -13.67 5.52 -8.39
C GLY A 183 -12.27 5.65 -7.77
N ILE A 184 -11.47 4.59 -7.81
CA ILE A 184 -10.08 4.62 -7.30
C ILE A 184 -9.14 5.03 -8.43
N THR A 185 -8.30 6.02 -8.15
CA THR A 185 -7.19 6.41 -9.01
C THR A 185 -5.97 5.55 -8.66
N VAL A 186 -5.52 4.74 -9.61
CA VAL A 186 -4.26 4.00 -9.48
C VAL A 186 -3.11 4.93 -9.84
N ILE A 187 -2.09 4.96 -8.98
CA ILE A 187 -0.81 5.60 -9.22
C ILE A 187 0.15 4.48 -9.61
N GLY A 188 0.67 4.51 -10.85
CA GLY A 188 1.66 3.55 -11.34
C GLY A 188 3.08 4.00 -11.06
N THR A 189 4.04 3.11 -11.27
CA THR A 189 5.47 3.43 -11.23
C THR A 189 6.05 3.47 -12.65
N VAL A 190 7.07 4.31 -12.87
CA VAL A 190 7.76 4.45 -14.15
C VAL A 190 9.26 4.16 -14.03
N GLY A 191 9.60 3.24 -13.13
CA GLY A 191 10.96 2.75 -12.94
C GLY A 191 11.67 3.40 -11.75
N PRO A 192 12.92 2.94 -11.45
CA PRO A 192 13.69 3.40 -10.30
C PRO A 192 14.53 4.67 -10.58
N TYR A 193 14.60 5.11 -11.84
CA TYR A 193 15.44 6.21 -12.28
C TYR A 193 14.68 7.13 -13.23
N SER A 194 15.08 8.39 -13.32
CA SER A 194 14.49 9.40 -14.20
C SER A 194 14.98 9.34 -15.66
N GLU A 195 15.71 8.30 -16.04
CA GLU A 195 16.22 8.03 -17.40
C GLU A 195 16.53 6.56 -17.58
N GLY A 196 16.68 6.13 -18.82
CA GLY A 196 17.03 4.74 -19.19
C GLY A 196 15.82 3.89 -19.53
N THR A 197 16.08 2.60 -19.77
CA THR A 197 15.10 1.66 -20.33
C THR A 197 13.86 1.53 -19.44
N ASP A 198 14.03 1.33 -18.13
CA ASP A 198 12.88 1.19 -17.22
C ASP A 198 12.00 2.45 -17.21
N TYR A 199 12.60 3.64 -17.31
CA TYR A 199 11.85 4.89 -17.39
C TYR A 199 11.04 4.97 -18.69
N GLU A 200 11.68 4.68 -19.84
CA GLU A 200 11.04 4.74 -21.15
C GLU A 200 9.89 3.71 -21.24
N GLU A 201 10.14 2.46 -20.88
CA GLU A 201 9.15 1.39 -20.88
C GLU A 201 8.03 1.63 -19.86
N GLY A 202 8.35 2.20 -18.69
CA GLY A 202 7.36 2.58 -17.69
C GLY A 202 6.38 3.63 -18.20
N TRP A 203 6.87 4.66 -18.90
CA TRP A 203 6.01 5.65 -19.56
C TRP A 203 5.22 5.06 -20.72
N GLU A 204 5.79 4.13 -21.50
CA GLU A 204 5.05 3.42 -22.55
C GLU A 204 3.90 2.61 -21.97
N LEU A 205 4.14 1.86 -20.88
CA LEU A 205 3.11 1.11 -20.16
C LEU A 205 2.03 2.03 -19.59
N ALA A 206 2.43 3.15 -18.96
CA ALA A 206 1.50 4.12 -18.43
C ALA A 206 0.58 4.69 -19.52
N ASN A 207 1.13 5.03 -20.69
CA ASN A 207 0.35 5.49 -21.84
C ASN A 207 -0.56 4.40 -22.41
N LYS A 208 -0.05 3.17 -22.55
CA LYS A 208 -0.81 2.01 -23.06
C LYS A 208 -2.06 1.71 -22.21
N LEU A 209 -1.93 1.80 -20.89
CA LEU A 209 -3.01 1.54 -19.95
C LEU A 209 -3.85 2.79 -19.61
N ASN A 210 -3.45 3.98 -20.10
CA ASN A 210 -4.04 5.26 -19.73
C ASN A 210 -4.03 5.48 -18.21
N ILE A 211 -2.88 5.24 -17.57
CA ILE A 211 -2.71 5.48 -16.14
C ILE A 211 -2.75 6.98 -15.89
N PRO A 212 -3.65 7.48 -15.02
CA PRO A 212 -3.86 8.91 -14.86
C PRO A 212 -2.78 9.61 -14.05
N MET A 213 -1.99 8.85 -13.29
CA MET A 213 -0.97 9.38 -12.38
C MET A 213 0.16 8.36 -12.23
N VAL A 214 1.38 8.81 -12.26
CA VAL A 214 2.58 7.99 -12.05
C VAL A 214 3.45 8.57 -10.94
N ASP A 215 4.27 7.71 -10.35
CA ASP A 215 5.27 7.98 -9.31
C ASP A 215 6.65 7.66 -9.91
N GLU A 216 7.61 8.60 -9.85
CA GLU A 216 8.98 8.45 -10.34
C GLU A 216 10.02 8.91 -9.29
#